data_fd7e6f6b3ac10faef9d77c85515fad79
#
_entry.id   fd7e6f6b3ac10faef9d77c85515fad79
#
_cell.length_a   1.000
_cell.length_b   1.000
_cell.length_c   1.000
_cell.angle_alpha   90.00
_cell.angle_beta   90.00
_cell.angle_gamma   90.00
#
_symmetry.space_group_name_H-M   'P 1'
#
loop_
_entity.id
_entity.type
_entity.pdbx_description
1 polymer ?
#
loop_
_entity_poly.entity_id
_entity_poly.type
_entity_poly.pdbx_seq_one_letter_code
_entity_poly.pdbx_strand_id
1 'polypeptide(L)'
;MPLPMRNPLQDQLLKAGLVKKSKAAQIVREQTRQRHGRSPQTAESEKVDAARLQAERAERDRALAAERNAQARANETRAQVRQIVEANKLKRDGEIAYAFNDDGRIKRLLVDDAQRAQLAKGTLVIVRHDQGHELIPRPVAEKVYARDGDMIVLDNARASTPASNDEDDDFYKQFEVPDDLIW
;
A
#
# COMPACT_ATOMS: atom_id res chain seq x y z
N MET A 1 21.03 -10.27 59.50
CA MET A 1 21.90 -9.73 58.45
C MET A 1 22.08 -10.78 57.36
N PRO A 2 21.50 -10.63 56.14
CA PRO A 2 21.71 -11.61 55.09
C PRO A 2 23.14 -11.50 54.56
N LEU A 3 23.84 -12.62 54.49
CA LEU A 3 25.18 -12.76 53.95
C LEU A 3 25.14 -12.42 52.43
N PRO A 4 26.13 -11.65 51.93
CA PRO A 4 26.17 -11.34 50.51
C PRO A 4 26.35 -12.62 49.68
N MET A 5 25.40 -12.88 48.77
CA MET A 5 25.49 -14.02 47.84
C MET A 5 26.78 -13.91 47.03
N ARG A 6 27.73 -14.79 47.29
CA ARG A 6 28.95 -14.91 46.52
C ARG A 6 28.64 -15.44 45.11
N ASN A 7 29.14 -14.75 44.14
CA ASN A 7 28.94 -15.15 42.74
C ASN A 7 29.83 -16.38 42.43
N PRO A 8 29.25 -17.53 42.03
CA PRO A 8 30.00 -18.79 41.86
C PRO A 8 31.15 -18.69 40.90
N LEU A 9 31.08 -17.79 39.92
CA LEU A 9 32.16 -17.50 38.97
C LEU A 9 33.36 -16.83 39.66
N GLN A 10 33.15 -16.01 40.69
CA GLN A 10 34.22 -15.36 41.45
C GLN A 10 34.98 -16.38 42.32
N ASP A 11 34.31 -17.35 42.85
CA ASP A 11 34.94 -18.42 43.63
C ASP A 11 35.75 -19.37 42.74
N GLN A 12 35.32 -19.60 41.50
CA GLN A 12 36.10 -20.37 40.52
C GLN A 12 37.38 -19.63 40.08
N LEU A 13 37.33 -18.32 39.84
CA LEU A 13 38.46 -17.49 39.46
C LEU A 13 39.50 -17.36 40.59
N LEU A 14 39.03 -17.33 41.84
CA LEU A 14 39.92 -17.35 43.03
C LEU A 14 40.56 -18.71 43.24
N LYS A 15 39.86 -19.84 42.97
CA LYS A 15 40.41 -21.20 43.01
C LYS A 15 41.43 -21.45 41.90
N ALA A 16 41.21 -20.88 40.73
CA ALA A 16 42.12 -20.97 39.58
C ALA A 16 43.38 -20.09 39.73
N GLY A 17 43.51 -19.32 40.83
CA GLY A 17 44.70 -18.46 41.07
C GLY A 17 44.88 -17.28 40.12
N LEU A 18 43.87 -17.04 39.26
CA LEU A 18 43.95 -16.02 38.20
C LEU A 18 43.75 -14.59 38.72
N VAL A 19 43.12 -14.42 39.90
CA VAL A 19 42.85 -13.09 40.49
C VAL A 19 43.24 -13.06 41.97
N LYS A 20 44.06 -12.07 42.36
CA LYS A 20 44.41 -11.84 43.76
C LYS A 20 43.18 -11.43 44.55
N LYS A 21 43.00 -12.00 45.78
CA LYS A 21 41.88 -11.69 46.70
C LYS A 21 41.65 -10.20 46.92
N SER A 22 42.69 -9.39 46.90
CA SER A 22 42.63 -7.93 47.03
C SER A 22 41.93 -7.25 45.84
N LYS A 23 42.19 -7.71 44.61
CA LYS A 23 41.53 -7.18 43.39
C LYS A 23 40.04 -7.57 43.33
N ALA A 24 39.70 -8.81 43.68
CA ALA A 24 38.32 -9.24 43.73
C ALA A 24 37.51 -8.43 44.76
N ALA A 25 38.09 -8.16 45.94
CA ALA A 25 37.49 -7.33 46.97
C ALA A 25 37.31 -5.85 46.54
N GLN A 26 38.26 -5.30 45.75
CA GLN A 26 38.15 -3.96 45.21
C GLN A 26 37.02 -3.86 44.17
N ILE A 27 36.91 -4.80 43.25
CA ILE A 27 35.82 -4.83 42.24
C ILE A 27 34.44 -4.94 42.92
N VAL A 28 34.31 -5.78 43.95
CA VAL A 28 33.04 -5.89 44.69
C VAL A 28 32.72 -4.59 45.45
N ARG A 29 33.68 -3.93 46.04
CA ARG A 29 33.49 -2.63 46.71
C ARG A 29 33.10 -1.54 45.70
N GLU A 30 33.71 -1.54 44.53
CA GLU A 30 33.42 -0.58 43.48
C GLU A 30 32.03 -0.78 42.85
N GLN A 31 31.64 -2.03 42.61
CA GLN A 31 30.27 -2.36 42.18
C GLN A 31 29.21 -2.02 43.26
N THR A 32 29.51 -2.25 44.53
CA THR A 32 28.61 -1.88 45.63
C THR A 32 28.54 -0.35 45.73
N ARG A 33 29.62 0.36 45.58
CA ARG A 33 29.66 1.83 45.58
C ARG A 33 28.90 2.42 44.43
N GLN A 34 29.01 1.84 43.22
CA GLN A 34 28.22 2.24 42.02
C GLN A 34 26.74 1.95 42.20
N ARG A 35 26.38 0.84 42.86
CA ARG A 35 24.96 0.52 43.15
C ARG A 35 24.35 1.42 44.23
N HIS A 36 25.12 1.78 45.25
CA HIS A 36 24.67 2.67 46.35
C HIS A 36 24.83 4.16 46.02
N GLY A 37 25.69 4.52 45.07
CA GLY A 37 25.87 5.90 44.63
C GLY A 37 24.85 6.36 43.60
N ARG A 38 24.04 5.45 43.06
CA ARG A 38 22.95 5.78 42.12
C ARG A 38 21.73 6.21 42.96
N SER A 39 21.46 7.50 42.95
CA SER A 39 20.24 8.05 43.55
C SER A 39 19.02 7.32 42.96
N PRO A 40 18.00 6.96 43.80
CA PRO A 40 16.77 6.34 43.29
C PRO A 40 16.10 7.16 42.18
N GLN A 41 16.23 8.48 42.21
CA GLN A 41 15.74 9.40 41.20
C GLN A 41 16.39 9.23 39.83
N THR A 42 17.71 8.99 39.76
CA THR A 42 18.41 8.75 38.50
C THR A 42 18.07 7.40 37.89
N ALA A 43 17.85 6.37 38.72
CA ALA A 43 17.44 5.05 38.25
C ALA A 43 16.00 5.03 37.72
N GLU A 44 15.15 5.90 38.23
CA GLU A 44 13.75 6.04 37.79
C GLU A 44 13.65 6.86 36.49
N SER A 45 14.42 7.93 36.36
CA SER A 45 14.51 8.69 35.11
C SER A 45 15.08 7.85 33.95
N GLU A 46 16.14 7.06 34.18
CA GLU A 46 16.70 6.16 33.16
C GLU A 46 15.69 5.06 32.72
N LYS A 47 14.87 4.56 33.64
CA LYS A 47 13.79 3.60 33.30
C LYS A 47 12.69 4.25 32.45
N VAL A 48 12.32 5.48 32.77
CA VAL A 48 11.32 6.23 32.01
C VAL A 48 11.85 6.55 30.62
N ASP A 49 13.11 6.98 30.50
CA ASP A 49 13.73 7.24 29.20
C ASP A 49 13.90 5.97 28.37
N ALA A 50 14.28 4.85 28.99
CA ALA A 50 14.37 3.56 28.31
C ALA A 50 12.99 3.07 27.82
N ALA A 51 11.95 3.22 28.64
CA ALA A 51 10.58 2.88 28.27
C ALA A 51 10.07 3.76 27.12
N ARG A 52 10.37 5.07 27.18
CA ARG A 52 10.03 6.01 26.08
C ARG A 52 10.72 5.64 24.78
N LEU A 53 12.01 5.34 24.81
CA LEU A 53 12.76 4.91 23.63
C LEU A 53 12.23 3.57 23.06
N GLN A 54 11.85 2.64 23.92
CA GLN A 54 11.23 1.39 23.48
C GLN A 54 9.85 1.62 22.87
N ALA A 55 9.03 2.49 23.44
CA ALA A 55 7.73 2.84 22.90
C ALA A 55 7.88 3.50 21.50
N GLU A 56 8.81 4.44 21.36
CA GLU A 56 9.08 5.12 20.10
C GLU A 56 9.59 4.15 19.01
N ARG A 57 10.47 3.20 19.38
CA ARG A 57 10.91 2.15 18.45
C ARG A 57 9.76 1.24 18.04
N ALA A 58 8.95 0.81 19.00
CA ALA A 58 7.79 -0.05 18.74
C ALA A 58 6.77 0.65 17.83
N GLU A 59 6.58 1.95 17.99
CA GLU A 59 5.69 2.75 17.15
C GLU A 59 6.24 2.88 15.72
N ARG A 60 7.52 3.17 15.56
CA ARG A 60 8.18 3.18 14.25
C ARG A 60 8.12 1.82 13.56
N ASP A 61 8.37 0.75 14.29
CA ASP A 61 8.32 -0.61 13.73
C ASP A 61 6.89 -0.99 13.30
N ARG A 62 5.87 -0.58 14.07
CA ARG A 62 4.46 -0.75 13.69
C ARG A 62 4.11 0.05 12.43
N ALA A 63 4.55 1.30 12.34
CA ALA A 63 4.31 2.14 11.17
C ALA A 63 4.95 1.53 9.91
N LEU A 64 6.21 1.11 10.00
CA LEU A 64 6.92 0.45 8.90
C LEU A 64 6.27 -0.89 8.50
N ALA A 65 5.82 -1.66 9.48
CA ALA A 65 5.10 -2.91 9.21
C ALA A 65 3.75 -2.66 8.54
N ALA A 66 3.01 -1.64 8.98
CA ALA A 66 1.74 -1.24 8.37
C ALA A 66 1.93 -0.79 6.92
N GLU A 67 2.95 0.02 6.65
CA GLU A 67 3.30 0.46 5.29
C GLU A 67 3.67 -0.71 4.38
N ARG A 68 4.56 -1.60 4.84
CA ARG A 68 4.93 -2.81 4.08
C ARG A 68 3.72 -3.70 3.79
N ASN A 69 2.82 -3.87 4.76
CA ASN A 69 1.61 -4.66 4.59
C ASN A 69 0.64 -4.00 3.61
N ALA A 70 0.51 -2.67 3.62
CA ALA A 70 -0.30 -1.93 2.67
C ALA A 70 0.25 -2.07 1.24
N GLN A 71 1.57 -1.91 1.07
CA GLN A 71 2.24 -2.12 -0.23
C GLN A 71 2.10 -3.56 -0.72
N ALA A 72 2.26 -4.55 0.17
CA ALA A 72 2.10 -5.96 -0.18
C ALA A 72 0.68 -6.25 -0.68
N ARG A 73 -0.36 -5.76 0.02
CA ARG A 73 -1.76 -5.90 -0.41
C ARG A 73 -2.03 -5.23 -1.75
N ALA A 74 -1.51 -4.01 -1.96
CA ALA A 74 -1.66 -3.31 -3.23
C ALA A 74 -1.00 -4.09 -4.39
N ASN A 75 0.19 -4.63 -4.17
CA ASN A 75 0.90 -5.45 -5.16
C ASN A 75 0.16 -6.77 -5.43
N GLU A 76 -0.38 -7.39 -4.40
CA GLU A 76 -1.19 -8.61 -4.53
C GLU A 76 -2.46 -8.35 -5.35
N THR A 77 -3.18 -7.27 -5.05
CA THR A 77 -4.38 -6.88 -5.81
C THR A 77 -4.04 -6.63 -7.28
N ARG A 78 -2.95 -5.90 -7.57
CA ARG A 78 -2.48 -5.67 -8.94
C ARG A 78 -2.10 -6.97 -9.64
N ALA A 79 -1.44 -7.89 -8.94
CA ALA A 79 -1.08 -9.20 -9.50
C ALA A 79 -2.33 -10.03 -9.83
N GLN A 80 -3.35 -10.01 -8.97
CA GLN A 80 -4.64 -10.67 -9.23
C GLN A 80 -5.34 -10.08 -10.45
N VAL A 81 -5.42 -8.75 -10.55
CA VAL A 81 -6.00 -8.08 -11.72
C VAL A 81 -5.23 -8.46 -12.98
N ARG A 82 -3.90 -8.42 -12.94
CA ARG A 82 -3.06 -8.80 -14.09
C ARG A 82 -3.36 -10.22 -14.53
N GLN A 83 -3.46 -11.18 -13.62
CA GLN A 83 -3.79 -12.56 -13.93
C GLN A 83 -5.19 -12.68 -14.55
N ILE A 84 -6.18 -11.95 -14.05
CA ILE A 84 -7.54 -11.93 -14.61
C ILE A 84 -7.54 -11.41 -16.03
N VAL A 85 -6.83 -10.29 -16.28
CA VAL A 85 -6.72 -9.68 -17.61
C VAL A 85 -6.01 -10.62 -18.56
N GLU A 86 -4.86 -11.18 -18.17
CA GLU A 86 -4.07 -12.09 -19.01
C GLU A 86 -4.85 -13.34 -19.45
N ALA A 87 -5.66 -13.89 -18.54
CA ALA A 87 -6.50 -15.06 -18.82
C ALA A 87 -7.70 -14.76 -19.74
N ASN A 88 -8.13 -13.50 -19.83
CA ASN A 88 -9.37 -13.12 -20.53
C ASN A 88 -9.17 -12.04 -21.59
N LYS A 89 -7.93 -11.62 -21.88
CA LYS A 89 -7.66 -10.64 -22.92
C LYS A 89 -8.05 -11.18 -24.30
N LEU A 90 -8.62 -10.32 -25.10
CA LEU A 90 -8.96 -10.64 -26.47
C LEU A 90 -7.77 -10.42 -27.39
N LYS A 91 -7.64 -11.27 -28.41
CA LYS A 91 -6.66 -11.07 -29.47
C LYS A 91 -6.99 -9.80 -30.24
N ARG A 92 -5.95 -9.06 -30.61
CA ARG A 92 -6.04 -7.78 -31.33
C ARG A 92 -5.37 -7.93 -32.70
N ASP A 93 -6.11 -8.47 -33.63
CA ASP A 93 -5.64 -8.68 -35.01
C ASP A 93 -6.20 -7.58 -35.96
N GLY A 94 -6.86 -6.54 -35.40
CA GLY A 94 -7.48 -5.46 -36.13
C GLY A 94 -6.51 -4.38 -36.60
N GLU A 95 -6.90 -3.67 -37.67
CA GLU A 95 -6.15 -2.58 -38.27
C GLU A 95 -6.72 -1.19 -37.95
N ILE A 96 -7.90 -1.13 -37.31
CA ILE A 96 -8.60 0.12 -37.02
C ILE A 96 -8.07 0.73 -35.74
N ALA A 97 -7.55 1.95 -35.82
CA ALA A 97 -7.08 2.69 -34.67
C ALA A 97 -8.26 3.28 -33.87
N TYR A 98 -8.56 2.72 -32.71
CA TYR A 98 -9.52 3.24 -31.75
C TYR A 98 -8.81 4.19 -30.77
N ALA A 99 -9.22 5.46 -30.78
CA ALA A 99 -8.67 6.47 -29.86
C ALA A 99 -9.46 6.53 -28.57
N PHE A 100 -8.79 6.59 -27.43
CA PHE A 100 -9.39 6.72 -26.09
C PHE A 100 -8.52 7.62 -25.21
N ASN A 101 -9.09 8.15 -24.14
CA ASN A 101 -8.41 8.98 -23.17
C ASN A 101 -7.92 8.12 -22.00
N ASP A 102 -6.62 8.23 -21.66
CA ASP A 102 -6.00 7.61 -20.49
C ASP A 102 -5.23 8.69 -19.72
N ASP A 103 -5.73 9.08 -18.55
CA ASP A 103 -5.17 10.14 -17.69
C ASP A 103 -4.91 11.47 -18.45
N GLY A 104 -5.87 11.91 -19.28
CA GLY A 104 -5.76 13.15 -20.05
C GLY A 104 -4.89 13.04 -21.31
N ARG A 105 -4.41 11.84 -21.65
CA ARG A 105 -3.63 11.57 -22.88
C ARG A 105 -4.43 10.70 -23.83
N ILE A 106 -4.49 11.11 -25.08
CA ILE A 106 -5.13 10.31 -26.12
C ILE A 106 -4.18 9.19 -26.52
N LYS A 107 -4.63 7.95 -26.29
CA LYS A 107 -3.94 6.74 -26.73
C LYS A 107 -4.75 6.04 -27.84
N ARG A 108 -4.10 5.16 -28.58
CA ARG A 108 -4.72 4.42 -29.68
C ARG A 108 -4.50 2.94 -29.49
N LEU A 109 -5.55 2.16 -29.73
CA LEU A 109 -5.54 0.71 -29.71
C LEU A 109 -6.04 0.19 -31.05
N LEU A 110 -5.33 -0.78 -31.63
CA LEU A 110 -5.76 -1.42 -32.87
C LEU A 110 -6.85 -2.45 -32.56
N VAL A 111 -7.96 -2.36 -33.25
CA VAL A 111 -9.16 -3.20 -33.05
C VAL A 111 -9.79 -3.58 -34.38
N ASP A 112 -10.60 -4.63 -34.39
CA ASP A 112 -11.44 -5.01 -35.50
C ASP A 112 -12.77 -4.22 -35.50
N ASP A 113 -13.50 -4.20 -36.62
CA ASP A 113 -14.82 -3.58 -36.73
C ASP A 113 -15.82 -4.13 -35.70
N ALA A 114 -15.80 -5.45 -35.49
CA ALA A 114 -16.63 -6.10 -34.50
C ALA A 114 -16.30 -5.64 -33.06
N GLN A 115 -15.00 -5.56 -32.73
CA GLN A 115 -14.52 -5.07 -31.44
C GLN A 115 -14.86 -3.60 -31.23
N ARG A 116 -14.73 -2.77 -32.27
CA ARG A 116 -15.13 -1.36 -32.25
C ARG A 116 -16.62 -1.20 -31.93
N ALA A 117 -17.48 -1.96 -32.59
CA ALA A 117 -18.91 -1.95 -32.32
C ALA A 117 -19.24 -2.43 -30.90
N GLN A 118 -18.51 -3.43 -30.38
CA GLN A 118 -18.66 -3.94 -29.03
C GLN A 118 -18.16 -2.94 -27.98
N LEU A 119 -17.10 -2.22 -28.23
CA LEU A 119 -16.62 -1.12 -27.40
C LEU A 119 -17.64 0.02 -27.34
N ALA A 120 -18.22 0.41 -28.48
CA ALA A 120 -19.26 1.43 -28.54
C ALA A 120 -20.51 1.03 -27.74
N LYS A 121 -20.89 -0.26 -27.78
CA LYS A 121 -22.02 -0.81 -26.98
C LYS A 121 -21.67 -1.02 -25.51
N GLY A 122 -20.41 -0.89 -25.10
CA GLY A 122 -19.95 -1.15 -23.73
C GLY A 122 -19.91 -2.63 -23.33
N THR A 123 -19.94 -3.56 -24.31
CA THR A 123 -19.78 -5.00 -24.08
C THR A 123 -18.31 -5.37 -23.87
N LEU A 124 -17.42 -4.58 -24.46
CA LEU A 124 -15.98 -4.64 -24.21
C LEU A 124 -15.51 -3.40 -23.45
N VAL A 125 -14.45 -3.57 -22.69
CA VAL A 125 -13.85 -2.57 -21.82
C VAL A 125 -12.35 -2.54 -22.07
N ILE A 126 -11.75 -1.34 -22.03
CA ILE A 126 -10.29 -1.15 -22.12
C ILE A 126 -9.74 -1.09 -20.72
N VAL A 127 -8.73 -1.92 -20.45
CA VAL A 127 -8.04 -2.03 -19.16
C VAL A 127 -6.54 -1.77 -19.35
N ARG A 128 -5.96 -1.07 -18.38
CA ARG A 128 -4.51 -0.90 -18.30
C ARG A 128 -3.86 -2.23 -17.89
N HIS A 129 -2.89 -2.69 -18.68
CA HIS A 129 -2.15 -3.91 -18.42
C HIS A 129 -0.68 -3.72 -18.72
N ASP A 130 0.19 -3.91 -17.73
CA ASP A 130 1.63 -3.68 -17.81
C ASP A 130 1.97 -2.29 -18.39
N GLN A 131 2.59 -2.25 -19.55
CA GLN A 131 2.94 -1.01 -20.26
C GLN A 131 1.95 -0.63 -21.39
N GLY A 132 0.84 -1.36 -21.49
CA GLY A 132 -0.13 -1.19 -22.56
C GLY A 132 -1.59 -1.23 -22.09
N HIS A 133 -2.46 -1.50 -23.04
CA HIS A 133 -3.91 -1.58 -22.83
C HIS A 133 -4.41 -2.85 -23.49
N GLU A 134 -5.33 -3.53 -22.83
CA GLU A 134 -5.94 -4.76 -23.31
C GLU A 134 -7.47 -4.65 -23.33
N LEU A 135 -8.09 -5.45 -24.21
CA LEU A 135 -9.53 -5.57 -24.30
C LEU A 135 -10.01 -6.76 -23.49
N ILE A 136 -10.97 -6.52 -22.64
CA ILE A 136 -11.63 -7.58 -21.86
C ILE A 136 -13.14 -7.51 -21.99
N PRO A 137 -13.86 -8.63 -21.90
CA PRO A 137 -15.31 -8.66 -21.83
C PRO A 137 -15.83 -8.01 -20.55
N ARG A 138 -17.01 -7.37 -20.61
CA ARG A 138 -17.63 -6.69 -19.47
C ARG A 138 -17.78 -7.56 -18.21
N PRO A 139 -18.19 -8.84 -18.26
CA PRO A 139 -18.27 -9.68 -17.06
C PRO A 139 -16.92 -9.87 -16.34
N VAL A 140 -15.83 -9.78 -17.09
CA VAL A 140 -14.48 -9.81 -16.53
C VAL A 140 -14.11 -8.45 -15.95
N ALA A 141 -14.50 -7.36 -16.61
CA ALA A 141 -14.28 -6.00 -16.11
C ALA A 141 -14.94 -5.78 -14.74
N GLU A 142 -16.09 -6.38 -14.47
CA GLU A 142 -16.75 -6.32 -13.16
C GLU A 142 -15.90 -6.96 -12.05
N LYS A 143 -15.18 -8.05 -12.36
CA LYS A 143 -14.24 -8.67 -11.43
C LYS A 143 -13.00 -7.79 -11.18
N VAL A 144 -12.60 -7.01 -12.18
CA VAL A 144 -11.52 -6.02 -12.05
C VAL A 144 -11.98 -4.85 -11.21
N TYR A 145 -13.19 -4.31 -11.44
CA TYR A 145 -13.79 -3.24 -10.63
C TYR A 145 -13.87 -3.59 -9.15
N ALA A 146 -14.20 -4.84 -8.82
CA ALA A 146 -14.28 -5.29 -7.43
C ALA A 146 -12.92 -5.32 -6.70
N ARG A 147 -11.81 -5.23 -7.45
CA ARG A 147 -10.44 -5.30 -6.91
C ARG A 147 -9.70 -3.97 -7.04
N ASP A 148 -9.62 -3.46 -8.25
CA ASP A 148 -8.92 -2.22 -8.59
C ASP A 148 -9.59 -1.57 -9.80
N GLY A 149 -10.51 -0.64 -9.53
CA GLY A 149 -11.25 0.09 -10.57
C GLY A 149 -10.38 1.05 -11.38
N ASP A 150 -9.25 1.51 -10.82
CA ASP A 150 -8.34 2.46 -11.46
C ASP A 150 -7.61 1.85 -12.67
N MET A 151 -7.61 0.53 -12.77
CA MET A 151 -7.04 -0.18 -13.92
C MET A 151 -7.94 -0.10 -15.17
N ILE A 152 -9.22 0.27 -15.02
CA ILE A 152 -10.16 0.40 -16.14
C ILE A 152 -10.07 1.81 -16.71
N VAL A 153 -9.75 1.89 -18.00
CA VAL A 153 -9.53 3.16 -18.69
C VAL A 153 -10.77 3.62 -19.44
N LEU A 154 -11.49 2.69 -20.09
CA LEU A 154 -12.70 3.01 -20.84
C LEU A 154 -13.76 1.95 -20.63
N ASP A 155 -14.93 2.39 -20.14
CA ASP A 155 -16.17 1.62 -20.07
C ASP A 155 -17.33 2.49 -20.57
N ASN A 156 -17.66 2.37 -21.84
CA ASN A 156 -18.72 3.18 -22.47
C ASN A 156 -20.12 2.91 -21.89
N ALA A 157 -20.36 1.73 -21.35
CA ALA A 157 -21.66 1.46 -20.74
C ALA A 157 -21.84 2.16 -19.39
N ARG A 158 -20.74 2.45 -18.67
CA ARG A 158 -20.78 3.29 -17.47
C ARG A 158 -20.75 4.79 -17.79
N ALA A 159 -19.99 5.16 -18.84
CA ALA A 159 -19.93 6.53 -19.32
C ALA A 159 -21.25 7.00 -19.95
N SER A 160 -22.03 6.07 -20.52
CA SER A 160 -23.35 6.35 -21.08
C SER A 160 -24.49 6.32 -20.07
N THR A 161 -24.22 6.03 -18.78
CA THR A 161 -25.13 6.43 -17.72
C THR A 161 -24.89 7.93 -17.54
N PRO A 162 -25.74 8.84 -18.04
CA PRO A 162 -25.56 10.25 -17.75
C PRO A 162 -25.66 10.35 -16.22
N ALA A 163 -24.62 10.86 -15.59
CA ALA A 163 -24.87 11.69 -14.43
C ALA A 163 -25.86 12.72 -14.97
N SER A 164 -27.13 12.50 -14.70
CA SER A 164 -28.19 13.44 -15.06
C SER A 164 -27.81 14.76 -14.37
N ASN A 165 -27.12 15.60 -15.12
CA ASN A 165 -27.17 17.03 -14.86
C ASN A 165 -28.58 17.46 -15.25
N ASP A 166 -29.56 17.07 -14.43
CA ASP A 166 -30.94 17.56 -14.55
C ASP A 166 -30.94 19.10 -14.54
N GLU A 167 -29.93 19.74 -13.99
CA GLU A 167 -29.73 21.19 -13.99
C GLU A 167 -29.37 21.75 -15.38
N ASP A 168 -28.56 21.04 -16.18
CA ASP A 168 -28.20 21.48 -17.54
C ASP A 168 -29.34 21.26 -18.53
N ASP A 169 -30.08 20.16 -18.41
CA ASP A 169 -31.22 19.88 -19.25
C ASP A 169 -32.38 20.89 -19.04
N ASP A 170 -32.59 21.34 -17.82
CA ASP A 170 -33.59 22.38 -17.53
C ASP A 170 -33.13 23.77 -18.03
N PHE A 171 -31.81 24.02 -18.08
CA PHE A 171 -31.29 25.25 -18.68
C PHE A 171 -31.51 25.26 -20.20
N TYR A 172 -31.27 24.15 -20.90
CA TYR A 172 -31.45 24.07 -22.36
C TYR A 172 -32.95 24.06 -22.79
N LYS A 173 -33.86 23.58 -21.95
CA LYS A 173 -35.32 23.67 -22.22
C LYS A 173 -35.84 25.11 -22.29
N GLN A 174 -35.11 26.09 -21.74
CA GLN A 174 -35.48 27.51 -21.80
C GLN A 174 -35.17 28.14 -23.17
N PHE A 175 -34.37 27.47 -24.01
CA PHE A 175 -34.02 27.91 -25.35
C PHE A 175 -34.77 27.10 -26.38
N GLU A 176 -36.06 27.42 -26.58
CA GLU A 176 -36.84 26.90 -27.70
C GLU A 176 -36.20 27.40 -29.00
N VAL A 177 -35.71 26.46 -29.81
CA VAL A 177 -35.19 26.80 -31.17
C VAL A 177 -36.45 27.09 -32.02
N PRO A 178 -36.58 28.31 -32.57
CA PRO A 178 -37.73 28.62 -33.44
C PRO A 178 -37.70 27.72 -34.67
N ASP A 179 -38.84 27.10 -34.98
CA ASP A 179 -39.03 26.23 -36.18
C ASP A 179 -38.89 26.98 -37.51
N ASP A 180 -38.50 28.24 -37.46
CA ASP A 180 -38.47 29.15 -38.63
C ASP A 180 -37.08 29.17 -39.35
N LEU A 181 -36.15 28.32 -38.98
CA LEU A 181 -34.86 28.18 -39.67
C LEU A 181 -34.97 27.22 -40.86
N ILE A 182 -35.58 27.69 -41.93
CA ILE A 182 -35.53 27.01 -43.24
C ILE A 182 -34.18 27.31 -43.89
N TRP A 183 -33.41 26.28 -44.12
CA TRP A 183 -32.16 26.29 -44.89
C TRP A 183 -32.44 26.01 -46.37
#